data_08f14eae71c3ef52e0610ba7f06514d5
#
_entry.id   08f14eae71c3ef52e0610ba7f06514d5
#
_cell.length_a   1.000
_cell.length_b   1.000
_cell.length_c   1.000
_cell.angle_alpha   90.00
_cell.angle_beta   90.00
_cell.angle_gamma   90.00
#
_symmetry.space_group_name_H-M   'P 1'
#
loop_
_entity.id
_entity.type
_entity.pdbx_description
1 polymer ?
#
loop_
_entity_poly.entity_id
_entity_poly.type
_entity_poly.pdbx_seq_one_letter_code
_entity_poly.pdbx_strand_id
1 'polypeptide(L)'
;MHSLRRFLIVSLAFLASASVVRSAAAAQAYLIADAQTGYILEEQEPRKKLQVGSLTKIATACVVLDWSERKSGDLNGAVAIPPEAFRGTTENNIGFQPGDTVSLRDLLYAALVQSDNIAAYTLAYHVGSRLEPIEAGAKLTPTDMFVAQMNALAKQLKMERTRFVNPHGIDWKVKPVPYSTAEDMARLTRYAMNKPSFRFYVSQKERQISFNRQGQQLNYMLRNTNELLGQNGIDGVKTGRSSRAGDCLILYANRESEVVRNGQMETVYPRHLMVVLLGGTNRFGEGAALMQRGWQLYDQWAATGRMADPKKIL
;
A
#
# COMPACT_ATOMS: atom_id res chain seq x y z
N MET A 1 55.19 29.02 58.71
CA MET A 1 53.74 28.97 58.74
C MET A 1 53.28 29.07 57.28
N HIS A 2 53.05 27.90 56.60
CA HIS A 2 52.59 27.84 55.22
C HIS A 2 51.19 27.22 55.19
N SER A 3 50.22 28.01 54.77
CA SER A 3 48.82 27.67 54.63
C SER A 3 48.62 27.01 53.23
N LEU A 4 48.28 25.70 53.19
CA LEU A 4 47.86 24.98 52.00
C LEU A 4 46.39 25.24 51.75
N ARG A 5 46.06 25.98 50.68
CA ARG A 5 44.68 26.08 50.16
C ARG A 5 44.38 24.88 49.23
N ARG A 6 43.51 23.99 49.65
CA ARG A 6 42.96 22.94 48.82
C ARG A 6 41.86 23.51 47.90
N PHE A 7 42.10 23.46 46.57
CA PHE A 7 41.07 23.72 45.60
C PHE A 7 40.23 22.45 45.39
N LEU A 8 38.95 22.54 45.69
CA LEU A 8 37.96 21.51 45.40
C LEU A 8 37.45 21.75 43.99
N ILE A 9 37.79 20.91 43.02
CA ILE A 9 37.20 20.92 41.67
C ILE A 9 35.94 20.08 41.73
N VAL A 10 34.78 20.76 41.71
CA VAL A 10 33.48 20.11 41.54
C VAL A 10 33.24 19.95 40.05
N SER A 11 33.40 18.73 39.55
CA SER A 11 33.00 18.38 38.18
C SER A 11 31.49 18.19 38.12
N LEU A 12 30.78 19.16 37.55
CA LEU A 12 29.36 19.03 37.22
C LEU A 12 29.21 18.19 35.94
N ALA A 13 28.88 16.92 36.09
CA ALA A 13 28.49 16.07 34.97
C ALA A 13 27.06 16.47 34.53
N PHE A 14 26.94 17.18 33.40
CA PHE A 14 25.69 17.41 32.71
C PHE A 14 25.23 16.10 32.07
N LEU A 15 24.33 15.37 32.69
CA LEU A 15 23.56 14.32 32.07
C LEU A 15 22.52 14.99 31.14
N ALA A 16 22.87 15.10 29.87
CA ALA A 16 21.90 15.44 28.83
C ALA A 16 20.96 14.24 28.65
N SER A 17 19.84 14.25 29.38
CA SER A 17 18.72 13.36 29.10
C SER A 17 18.12 13.76 27.73
N ALA A 18 18.53 13.05 26.67
CA ALA A 18 17.86 13.11 25.40
C ALA A 18 16.42 12.59 25.57
N SER A 19 15.50 13.52 25.82
CA SER A 19 14.07 13.24 25.75
C SER A 19 13.76 12.82 24.31
N VAL A 20 13.67 11.52 24.07
CA VAL A 20 13.07 11.00 22.83
C VAL A 20 11.62 11.46 22.86
N VAL A 21 11.35 12.58 22.19
CA VAL A 21 9.98 12.99 21.90
C VAL A 21 9.44 11.91 20.96
N ARG A 22 8.81 10.91 21.54
CA ARG A 22 7.93 10.00 20.81
C ARG A 22 6.75 10.86 20.34
N SER A 23 6.85 11.41 19.14
CA SER A 23 5.67 11.83 18.42
C SER A 23 4.89 10.54 18.17
N ALA A 24 3.98 10.23 19.09
CA ALA A 24 3.07 9.12 18.91
C ALA A 24 2.27 9.42 17.65
N ALA A 25 2.43 8.61 16.60
CA ALA A 25 1.53 8.64 15.47
C ALA A 25 0.11 8.48 16.04
N ALA A 26 -0.83 9.34 15.64
CA ALA A 26 -2.23 9.22 16.04
C ALA A 26 -2.88 7.98 15.38
N ALA A 27 -2.16 7.31 14.50
CA ALA A 27 -2.56 6.08 13.84
C ALA A 27 -2.89 4.97 14.86
N GLN A 28 -3.99 4.27 14.61
CA GLN A 28 -4.39 3.13 15.44
C GLN A 28 -3.45 1.92 15.30
N ALA A 29 -2.82 1.78 14.14
CA ALA A 29 -1.82 0.75 13.87
C ALA A 29 -0.85 1.23 12.79
N TYR A 30 0.43 0.84 12.92
CA TYR A 30 1.41 1.04 11.85
C TYR A 30 2.47 -0.06 11.85
N LEU A 31 3.18 -0.16 10.74
CA LEU A 31 4.32 -1.04 10.56
C LEU A 31 5.33 -0.39 9.63
N ILE A 32 6.61 -0.42 10.02
CA ILE A 32 7.76 0.02 9.23
C ILE A 32 8.65 -1.19 8.97
N ALA A 33 8.96 -1.48 7.71
CA ALA A 33 9.79 -2.62 7.36
C ALA A 33 10.75 -2.31 6.21
N ASP A 34 11.88 -3.00 6.21
CA ASP A 34 12.67 -3.17 5.00
C ASP A 34 11.85 -3.97 3.98
N ALA A 35 11.57 -3.38 2.83
CA ALA A 35 10.70 -3.98 1.85
C ALA A 35 11.35 -5.15 1.09
N GLN A 36 12.70 -5.18 1.05
CA GLN A 36 13.45 -6.23 0.38
C GLN A 36 13.38 -7.56 1.16
N THR A 37 13.71 -7.55 2.43
CA THR A 37 13.76 -8.75 3.27
C THR A 37 12.43 -9.03 3.98
N GLY A 38 11.62 -8.00 4.22
CA GLY A 38 10.44 -8.05 5.07
C GLY A 38 10.78 -7.89 6.56
N TYR A 39 12.01 -7.48 6.90
CA TYR A 39 12.39 -7.27 8.29
C TYR A 39 11.67 -6.07 8.89
N ILE A 40 10.96 -6.30 9.99
CA ILE A 40 10.17 -5.28 10.69
C ILE A 40 11.10 -4.46 11.58
N LEU A 41 11.22 -3.18 11.27
CA LEU A 41 12.04 -2.22 12.01
C LEU A 41 11.31 -1.66 13.23
N GLU A 42 10.04 -1.32 13.06
CA GLU A 42 9.17 -0.82 14.13
C GLU A 42 7.70 -1.11 13.80
N GLU A 43 6.91 -1.35 14.84
CA GLU A 43 5.48 -1.61 14.68
C GLU A 43 4.68 -1.16 15.90
N GLN A 44 3.41 -0.81 15.69
CA GLN A 44 2.44 -0.56 16.75
C GLN A 44 1.12 -1.21 16.36
N GLU A 45 0.59 -2.07 17.23
CA GLU A 45 -0.68 -2.78 17.01
C GLU A 45 -0.78 -3.45 15.62
N PRO A 46 0.31 -4.11 15.09
CA PRO A 46 0.40 -4.54 13.68
C PRO A 46 -0.67 -5.56 13.30
N ARG A 47 -1.24 -6.27 14.28
CA ARG A 47 -2.26 -7.31 14.09
C ARG A 47 -3.68 -6.87 14.46
N LYS A 48 -3.89 -5.57 14.78
CA LYS A 48 -5.22 -5.02 15.04
C LYS A 48 -6.04 -5.02 13.76
N LYS A 49 -7.24 -5.64 13.80
CA LYS A 49 -8.19 -5.64 12.70
C LYS A 49 -8.83 -4.27 12.54
N LEU A 50 -8.63 -3.63 11.40
CA LEU A 50 -9.17 -2.32 11.07
C LEU A 50 -9.76 -2.35 9.66
N GLN A 51 -10.67 -1.43 9.36
CA GLN A 51 -11.06 -1.15 7.98
C GLN A 51 -9.89 -0.40 7.31
N VAL A 52 -9.68 -0.68 6.03
CA VAL A 52 -8.51 -0.15 5.29
C VAL A 52 -8.92 0.73 4.10
N GLY A 53 -10.22 0.86 3.88
CA GLY A 53 -10.74 1.66 2.78
C GLY A 53 -10.13 1.26 1.43
N SER A 54 -9.78 2.26 0.63
CA SER A 54 -9.23 2.06 -0.72
C SER A 54 -7.85 1.40 -0.80
N LEU A 55 -7.19 1.08 0.33
CA LEU A 55 -6.00 0.20 0.28
C LEU A 55 -6.37 -1.19 -0.27
N THR A 56 -7.63 -1.59 -0.18
CA THR A 56 -8.21 -2.80 -0.81
C THR A 56 -7.87 -2.91 -2.29
N LYS A 57 -7.76 -1.78 -3.01
CA LYS A 57 -7.46 -1.75 -4.45
C LYS A 57 -6.07 -2.29 -4.81
N ILE A 58 -5.17 -2.42 -3.83
CA ILE A 58 -3.89 -3.12 -4.02
C ILE A 58 -4.16 -4.59 -4.34
N ALA A 59 -5.03 -5.26 -3.56
CA ALA A 59 -5.40 -6.65 -3.83
C ALA A 59 -6.13 -6.79 -5.17
N THR A 60 -7.03 -5.84 -5.50
CA THR A 60 -7.71 -5.81 -6.79
C THR A 60 -6.72 -5.75 -7.94
N ALA A 61 -5.76 -4.83 -7.89
CA ALA A 61 -4.74 -4.73 -8.93
C ALA A 61 -3.86 -5.98 -9.02
N CYS A 62 -3.47 -6.58 -7.87
CA CYS A 62 -2.71 -7.83 -7.86
C CYS A 62 -3.46 -8.97 -8.57
N VAL A 63 -4.75 -9.16 -8.28
CA VAL A 63 -5.56 -10.21 -8.94
C VAL A 63 -5.65 -9.97 -10.46
N VAL A 64 -5.86 -8.72 -10.90
CA VAL A 64 -5.89 -8.38 -12.34
C VAL A 64 -4.56 -8.66 -13.01
N LEU A 65 -3.45 -8.24 -12.38
CA LEU A 65 -2.11 -8.44 -12.93
C LEU A 65 -1.72 -9.93 -12.93
N ASP A 66 -2.03 -10.67 -11.88
CA ASP A 66 -1.81 -12.13 -11.83
C ASP A 66 -2.61 -12.86 -12.91
N TRP A 67 -3.86 -12.45 -13.14
CA TRP A 67 -4.67 -12.99 -14.21
C TRP A 67 -4.06 -12.69 -15.57
N SER A 68 -3.62 -11.46 -15.82
CA SER A 68 -2.99 -11.07 -17.09
C SER A 68 -1.71 -11.86 -17.35
N GLU A 69 -0.85 -12.03 -16.33
CA GLU A 69 0.41 -12.76 -16.42
C GLU A 69 0.20 -14.27 -16.67
N ARG A 70 -0.75 -14.91 -15.95
CA ARG A 70 -0.96 -16.36 -15.98
C ARG A 70 -1.84 -16.85 -17.13
N LYS A 71 -2.80 -16.05 -17.56
CA LYS A 71 -3.81 -16.42 -18.57
C LYS A 71 -3.62 -15.63 -19.89
N SER A 72 -2.51 -14.94 -20.06
CA SER A 72 -2.24 -14.05 -21.23
C SER A 72 -3.37 -13.05 -21.46
N GLY A 73 -3.95 -12.54 -20.36
CA GLY A 73 -5.06 -11.59 -20.41
C GLY A 73 -4.60 -10.25 -20.99
N ASP A 74 -5.31 -9.80 -22.01
CA ASP A 74 -4.98 -8.53 -22.68
C ASP A 74 -5.49 -7.35 -21.85
N LEU A 75 -4.57 -6.61 -21.24
CA LEU A 75 -4.87 -5.38 -20.52
C LEU A 75 -5.25 -4.21 -21.43
N ASN A 76 -4.97 -4.28 -22.74
CA ASN A 76 -5.36 -3.27 -23.71
C ASN A 76 -6.78 -3.48 -24.24
N GLY A 77 -7.38 -4.66 -24.00
CA GLY A 77 -8.75 -4.95 -24.38
C GLY A 77 -9.72 -3.97 -23.75
N ALA A 78 -10.56 -3.34 -24.58
CA ALA A 78 -11.60 -2.44 -24.12
C ALA A 78 -12.78 -3.22 -23.53
N VAL A 79 -13.32 -2.75 -22.41
CA VAL A 79 -14.46 -3.34 -21.71
C VAL A 79 -15.50 -2.27 -21.40
N ALA A 80 -16.79 -2.65 -21.41
CA ALA A 80 -17.86 -1.73 -21.06
C ALA A 80 -17.99 -1.57 -19.53
N ILE A 81 -18.22 -0.37 -19.05
CA ILE A 81 -18.50 -0.11 -17.64
C ILE A 81 -19.93 -0.60 -17.33
N PRO A 82 -20.09 -1.59 -16.43
CA PRO A 82 -21.41 -2.13 -16.12
C PRO A 82 -22.20 -1.16 -15.23
N PRO A 83 -23.54 -1.11 -15.37
CA PRO A 83 -24.39 -0.26 -14.53
C PRO A 83 -24.23 -0.53 -13.02
N GLU A 84 -23.89 -1.76 -12.66
CA GLU A 84 -23.67 -2.19 -11.28
C GLU A 84 -22.48 -1.47 -10.61
N ALA A 85 -21.50 -0.99 -11.39
CA ALA A 85 -20.34 -0.26 -10.88
C ALA A 85 -20.71 1.06 -10.17
N PHE A 86 -21.91 1.58 -10.42
CA PHE A 86 -22.41 2.82 -9.82
C PHE A 86 -23.20 2.59 -8.53
N ARG A 87 -23.49 1.32 -8.19
CA ARG A 87 -24.23 1.00 -6.97
C ARG A 87 -23.33 1.17 -5.75
N GLY A 88 -23.78 1.97 -4.79
CA GLY A 88 -23.07 2.16 -3.51
C GLY A 88 -21.83 3.07 -3.56
N THR A 89 -21.49 3.65 -4.72
CA THR A 89 -20.52 4.74 -4.81
C THR A 89 -21.25 6.07 -5.05
N THR A 90 -20.78 7.12 -4.35
CA THR A 90 -21.25 8.49 -4.57
C THR A 90 -20.22 9.33 -5.31
N GLU A 91 -19.01 8.79 -5.49
CA GLU A 91 -17.89 9.48 -6.13
C GLU A 91 -17.73 8.99 -7.57
N ASN A 92 -17.72 9.92 -8.51
CA ASN A 92 -17.45 9.67 -9.94
C ASN A 92 -16.71 10.87 -10.53
N ASN A 93 -15.51 11.09 -10.07
CA ASN A 93 -14.71 12.27 -10.45
C ASN A 93 -14.24 12.23 -11.92
N ILE A 94 -14.12 11.02 -12.50
CA ILE A 94 -13.74 10.84 -13.92
C ILE A 94 -14.95 11.14 -14.83
N GLY A 95 -16.16 11.01 -14.31
CA GLY A 95 -17.40 11.21 -15.07
C GLY A 95 -17.75 10.02 -15.95
N PHE A 96 -17.37 8.80 -15.57
CA PHE A 96 -17.78 7.58 -16.27
C PHE A 96 -19.31 7.44 -16.31
N GLN A 97 -19.80 6.80 -17.36
CA GLN A 97 -21.20 6.45 -17.52
C GLN A 97 -21.36 4.95 -17.81
N PRO A 98 -22.51 4.34 -17.47
CA PRO A 98 -22.79 2.97 -17.89
C PRO A 98 -22.68 2.83 -19.41
N GLY A 99 -21.95 1.81 -19.86
CA GLY A 99 -21.71 1.55 -21.28
C GLY A 99 -20.49 2.26 -21.87
N ASP A 100 -19.83 3.21 -21.17
CA ASP A 100 -18.53 3.70 -21.60
C ASP A 100 -17.56 2.52 -21.77
N THR A 101 -16.75 2.53 -22.82
CA THR A 101 -15.75 1.49 -23.04
C THR A 101 -14.35 2.03 -22.76
N VAL A 102 -13.57 1.28 -22.00
CA VAL A 102 -12.25 1.67 -21.51
C VAL A 102 -11.35 0.46 -21.38
N SER A 103 -10.03 0.60 -21.62
CA SER A 103 -9.09 -0.51 -21.48
C SER A 103 -8.94 -0.95 -20.02
N LEU A 104 -8.70 -2.26 -19.78
CA LEU A 104 -8.37 -2.76 -18.45
C LEU A 104 -7.13 -2.06 -17.87
N ARG A 105 -6.18 -1.70 -18.71
CA ARG A 105 -4.99 -0.93 -18.33
C ARG A 105 -5.37 0.46 -17.80
N ASP A 106 -6.24 1.19 -18.49
CA ASP A 106 -6.65 2.53 -18.06
C ASP A 106 -7.53 2.47 -16.80
N LEU A 107 -8.32 1.40 -16.63
CA LEU A 107 -9.03 1.13 -15.37
C LEU A 107 -8.07 0.85 -14.20
N LEU A 108 -6.94 0.15 -14.42
CA LEU A 108 -5.91 -0.01 -13.39
C LEU A 108 -5.30 1.34 -12.99
N TYR A 109 -5.00 2.22 -13.95
CA TYR A 109 -4.57 3.58 -13.64
C TYR A 109 -5.63 4.33 -12.84
N ALA A 110 -6.90 4.33 -13.27
CA ALA A 110 -7.98 4.99 -12.55
C ALA A 110 -8.13 4.48 -11.10
N ALA A 111 -8.07 3.16 -10.89
CA ALA A 111 -8.19 2.55 -9.57
C ALA A 111 -6.98 2.82 -8.66
N LEU A 112 -5.76 2.83 -9.19
CA LEU A 112 -4.54 2.96 -8.38
C LEU A 112 -4.11 4.42 -8.20
N VAL A 113 -4.13 5.24 -9.25
CA VAL A 113 -3.68 6.64 -9.23
C VAL A 113 -4.73 7.52 -8.55
N GLN A 114 -5.96 7.54 -9.06
CA GLN A 114 -7.02 8.42 -8.55
C GLN A 114 -7.96 7.72 -7.56
N SER A 115 -7.74 6.41 -7.31
CA SER A 115 -8.55 5.65 -6.35
C SER A 115 -10.01 5.44 -6.76
N ASP A 116 -10.29 5.42 -8.06
CA ASP A 116 -11.65 5.33 -8.59
C ASP A 116 -12.33 3.99 -8.25
N ASN A 117 -13.55 4.06 -7.73
CA ASN A 117 -14.32 2.89 -7.28
C ASN A 117 -15.03 2.18 -8.45
N ILE A 118 -15.47 2.95 -9.44
CA ILE A 118 -16.15 2.43 -10.64
C ILE A 118 -15.15 1.61 -11.44
N ALA A 119 -13.93 2.12 -11.61
CA ALA A 119 -12.85 1.40 -12.26
C ALA A 119 -12.51 0.08 -11.53
N ALA A 120 -12.37 0.12 -10.21
CA ALA A 120 -12.09 -1.09 -9.42
C ALA A 120 -13.20 -2.14 -9.54
N TYR A 121 -14.48 -1.71 -9.53
CA TYR A 121 -15.62 -2.60 -9.75
C TYR A 121 -15.60 -3.19 -11.16
N THR A 122 -15.39 -2.36 -12.18
CA THR A 122 -15.37 -2.76 -13.60
C THR A 122 -14.26 -3.79 -13.87
N LEU A 123 -13.06 -3.58 -13.28
CA LEU A 123 -11.98 -4.56 -13.32
C LEU A 123 -12.43 -5.91 -12.73
N ALA A 124 -13.04 -5.88 -11.55
CA ALA A 124 -13.51 -7.09 -10.87
C ALA A 124 -14.62 -7.81 -11.65
N TYR A 125 -15.53 -7.07 -12.25
CA TYR A 125 -16.61 -7.63 -13.05
C TYR A 125 -16.06 -8.37 -14.29
N HIS A 126 -15.19 -7.72 -15.06
CA HIS A 126 -14.69 -8.30 -16.31
C HIS A 126 -13.63 -9.38 -16.09
N VAL A 127 -12.72 -9.22 -15.15
CA VAL A 127 -11.75 -10.26 -14.84
C VAL A 127 -12.44 -11.43 -14.14
N GLY A 128 -13.35 -11.14 -13.20
CA GLY A 128 -14.11 -12.16 -12.49
C GLY A 128 -14.93 -13.07 -13.42
N SER A 129 -15.51 -12.53 -14.52
CA SER A 129 -16.22 -13.35 -15.52
C SER A 129 -15.30 -14.30 -16.30
N ARG A 130 -14.00 -14.15 -16.19
CA ARG A 130 -12.97 -14.98 -16.86
C ARG A 130 -12.19 -15.88 -15.89
N LEU A 131 -12.52 -15.80 -14.59
CA LEU A 131 -11.97 -16.68 -13.56
C LEU A 131 -12.78 -17.97 -13.47
N GLU A 132 -12.11 -19.04 -13.14
CA GLU A 132 -12.77 -20.29 -12.80
C GLU A 132 -13.28 -20.24 -11.34
N PRO A 133 -14.45 -20.78 -11.03
CA PRO A 133 -14.96 -20.86 -9.67
C PRO A 133 -13.96 -21.62 -8.78
N ILE A 134 -13.69 -21.07 -7.59
CA ILE A 134 -12.81 -21.72 -6.59
C ILE A 134 -13.51 -22.99 -6.03
N GLU A 135 -14.85 -22.94 -5.95
CA GLU A 135 -15.67 -24.09 -5.55
C GLU A 135 -16.58 -24.51 -6.71
N ALA A 136 -16.54 -25.79 -7.07
CA ALA A 136 -17.34 -26.33 -8.17
C ALA A 136 -18.84 -26.20 -7.86
N GLY A 137 -19.60 -25.66 -8.83
CA GLY A 137 -21.07 -25.54 -8.73
C GLY A 137 -21.56 -24.29 -8.00
N ALA A 138 -20.70 -23.44 -7.46
CA ALA A 138 -21.13 -22.19 -6.85
C ALA A 138 -21.68 -21.20 -7.90
N LYS A 139 -22.94 -20.76 -7.70
CA LYS A 139 -23.57 -19.71 -8.51
C LYS A 139 -23.13 -18.34 -7.97
N LEU A 140 -21.92 -17.91 -8.33
CA LEU A 140 -21.36 -16.63 -7.95
C LEU A 140 -21.48 -15.62 -9.09
N THR A 141 -21.72 -14.35 -8.74
CA THR A 141 -21.57 -13.27 -9.73
C THR A 141 -20.10 -13.10 -10.12
N PRO A 142 -19.78 -12.48 -11.27
CA PRO A 142 -18.40 -12.19 -11.63
C PRO A 142 -17.62 -11.46 -10.52
N THR A 143 -18.25 -10.50 -9.86
CA THR A 143 -17.63 -9.75 -8.77
C THR A 143 -17.40 -10.63 -7.52
N ASP A 144 -18.34 -11.55 -7.20
CA ASP A 144 -18.14 -12.49 -6.09
C ASP A 144 -16.98 -13.45 -6.37
N MET A 145 -16.84 -13.94 -7.60
CA MET A 145 -15.72 -14.76 -8.03
C MET A 145 -14.39 -14.01 -7.89
N PHE A 146 -14.38 -12.75 -8.27
CA PHE A 146 -13.19 -11.91 -8.13
C PHE A 146 -12.83 -11.68 -6.65
N VAL A 147 -13.81 -11.39 -5.79
CA VAL A 147 -13.59 -11.22 -4.34
C VAL A 147 -13.12 -12.54 -3.70
N ALA A 148 -13.66 -13.69 -4.14
CA ALA A 148 -13.15 -14.99 -3.72
C ALA A 148 -11.66 -15.15 -4.08
N GLN A 149 -11.25 -14.73 -5.28
CA GLN A 149 -9.85 -14.73 -5.69
C GLN A 149 -8.98 -13.76 -4.87
N MET A 150 -9.49 -12.56 -4.51
CA MET A 150 -8.80 -11.64 -3.59
C MET A 150 -8.54 -12.31 -2.22
N ASN A 151 -9.51 -13.04 -1.67
CA ASN A 151 -9.35 -13.75 -0.41
C ASN A 151 -8.45 -14.99 -0.55
N ALA A 152 -8.44 -15.66 -1.71
CA ALA A 152 -7.49 -16.73 -2.01
C ALA A 152 -6.04 -16.20 -2.06
N LEU A 153 -5.82 -15.04 -2.70
CA LEU A 153 -4.53 -14.35 -2.67
C LEU A 153 -4.12 -13.99 -1.23
N ALA A 154 -5.04 -13.45 -0.43
CA ALA A 154 -4.78 -13.16 0.98
C ALA A 154 -4.32 -14.41 1.75
N LYS A 155 -4.99 -15.54 1.56
CA LYS A 155 -4.61 -16.83 2.16
C LYS A 155 -3.21 -17.28 1.69
N GLN A 156 -2.92 -17.16 0.40
CA GLN A 156 -1.60 -17.50 -0.18
C GLN A 156 -0.48 -16.67 0.45
N LEU A 157 -0.75 -15.39 0.73
CA LEU A 157 0.20 -14.45 1.35
C LEU A 157 0.21 -14.54 2.88
N LYS A 158 -0.49 -15.52 3.49
CA LYS A 158 -0.63 -15.69 4.95
C LYS A 158 -1.22 -14.46 5.66
N MET A 159 -2.13 -13.76 4.99
CA MET A 159 -2.90 -12.64 5.55
C MET A 159 -4.07 -13.18 6.38
N GLU A 160 -3.78 -13.79 7.51
CA GLU A 160 -4.75 -14.55 8.34
C GLU A 160 -5.83 -13.67 8.98
N ARG A 161 -5.58 -12.36 9.05
CA ARG A 161 -6.48 -11.38 9.68
C ARG A 161 -7.05 -10.41 8.65
N THR A 162 -7.30 -10.89 7.42
CA THR A 162 -7.85 -10.10 6.33
C THR A 162 -9.12 -10.73 5.78
N ARG A 163 -10.10 -9.89 5.45
CA ARG A 163 -11.29 -10.24 4.71
C ARG A 163 -11.63 -9.13 3.74
N PHE A 164 -11.56 -9.42 2.46
CA PHE A 164 -12.10 -8.59 1.39
C PHE A 164 -13.55 -8.98 1.12
N VAL A 165 -14.40 -7.98 0.84
CA VAL A 165 -15.83 -8.19 0.54
C VAL A 165 -16.28 -7.47 -0.73
N ASN A 166 -15.43 -6.63 -1.28
CA ASN A 166 -15.62 -5.93 -2.55
C ASN A 166 -14.25 -5.47 -3.09
N PRO A 167 -14.17 -5.06 -4.38
CA PRO A 167 -12.89 -4.71 -5.01
C PRO A 167 -12.39 -3.29 -4.69
N HIS A 168 -13.19 -2.43 -4.08
CA HIS A 168 -12.86 -0.99 -3.92
C HIS A 168 -12.62 -0.56 -2.49
N GLY A 169 -13.07 -1.34 -1.48
CA GLY A 169 -12.86 -1.05 -0.06
C GLY A 169 -13.93 -0.18 0.59
N ILE A 170 -15.08 0.05 -0.06
CA ILE A 170 -16.24 0.68 0.60
C ILE A 170 -16.71 -0.22 1.73
N ASP A 171 -16.86 0.34 2.94
CA ASP A 171 -17.13 -0.38 4.18
C ASP A 171 -18.44 0.03 4.88
N TRP A 172 -19.12 1.08 4.40
CA TRP A 172 -20.39 1.51 4.96
C TRP A 172 -21.57 0.66 4.43
N LYS A 173 -22.47 0.26 5.33
CA LYS A 173 -23.65 -0.59 5.03
C LYS A 173 -23.32 -1.94 4.36
N VAL A 174 -22.08 -2.41 4.46
CA VAL A 174 -21.62 -3.70 3.90
C VAL A 174 -21.57 -4.75 4.99
N LYS A 175 -22.13 -5.93 4.71
CA LYS A 175 -22.06 -7.12 5.58
C LYS A 175 -21.67 -8.34 4.74
N PRO A 176 -20.70 -9.16 5.20
CA PRO A 176 -19.87 -8.98 6.39
C PRO A 176 -18.95 -7.75 6.28
N VAL A 177 -18.50 -7.19 7.42
CA VAL A 177 -17.61 -6.03 7.44
C VAL A 177 -16.22 -6.42 6.95
N PRO A 178 -15.60 -5.70 5.98
CA PRO A 178 -14.21 -5.93 5.57
C PRO A 178 -13.24 -5.49 6.66
N TYR A 179 -12.09 -6.13 6.71
CA TYR A 179 -11.00 -5.75 7.61
C TYR A 179 -9.65 -6.27 7.12
N SER A 180 -8.59 -5.64 7.58
CA SER A 180 -7.21 -6.12 7.46
C SER A 180 -6.38 -5.64 8.65
N THR A 181 -5.06 -5.83 8.60
CA THR A 181 -4.10 -5.39 9.62
C THR A 181 -2.90 -4.72 8.95
N ALA A 182 -2.10 -3.99 9.72
CA ALA A 182 -0.89 -3.37 9.16
C ALA A 182 0.12 -4.43 8.69
N GLU A 183 0.24 -5.55 9.43
CA GLU A 183 1.08 -6.68 9.04
C GLU A 183 0.61 -7.33 7.74
N ASP A 184 -0.70 -7.64 7.61
CA ASP A 184 -1.26 -8.26 6.42
C ASP A 184 -1.13 -7.33 5.20
N MET A 185 -1.40 -6.03 5.38
CA MET A 185 -1.23 -5.05 4.31
C MET A 185 0.23 -4.87 3.89
N ALA A 186 1.18 -5.04 4.82
CA ALA A 186 2.61 -5.07 4.50
C ALA A 186 2.98 -6.28 3.64
N ARG A 187 2.45 -7.48 3.95
CA ARG A 187 2.64 -8.70 3.11
C ARG A 187 2.10 -8.49 1.70
N LEU A 188 0.89 -7.96 1.59
CA LEU A 188 0.26 -7.64 0.30
C LEU A 188 1.07 -6.61 -0.49
N THR A 189 1.51 -5.54 0.18
CA THR A 189 2.30 -4.48 -0.46
C THR A 189 3.63 -5.02 -0.98
N ARG A 190 4.32 -5.84 -0.20
CA ARG A 190 5.57 -6.47 -0.61
C ARG A 190 5.37 -7.36 -1.84
N TYR A 191 4.31 -8.16 -1.87
CA TYR A 191 3.93 -8.94 -3.05
C TYR A 191 3.66 -8.05 -4.28
N ALA A 192 2.87 -6.99 -4.11
CA ALA A 192 2.53 -6.06 -5.17
C ALA A 192 3.75 -5.32 -5.72
N MET A 193 4.60 -4.80 -4.83
CA MET A 193 5.81 -4.05 -5.21
C MET A 193 6.90 -4.91 -5.85
N ASN A 194 6.85 -6.24 -5.73
CA ASN A 194 7.70 -7.15 -6.48
C ASN A 194 7.28 -7.31 -7.96
N LYS A 195 6.10 -6.77 -8.34
CA LYS A 195 5.64 -6.73 -9.73
C LYS A 195 6.07 -5.41 -10.39
N PRO A 196 6.94 -5.41 -11.42
CA PRO A 196 7.35 -4.18 -12.10
C PRO A 196 6.18 -3.38 -12.65
N SER A 197 5.15 -4.07 -13.18
CA SER A 197 3.92 -3.45 -13.67
C SER A 197 3.18 -2.69 -12.58
N PHE A 198 3.00 -3.28 -11.39
CA PHE A 198 2.34 -2.61 -10.27
C PHE A 198 3.10 -1.36 -9.82
N ARG A 199 4.43 -1.47 -9.67
CA ARG A 199 5.28 -0.30 -9.32
C ARG A 199 5.10 0.83 -10.32
N PHE A 200 5.06 0.50 -11.60
CA PHE A 200 4.87 1.50 -12.65
C PHE A 200 3.52 2.23 -12.52
N TYR A 201 2.43 1.53 -12.19
CA TYR A 201 1.12 2.17 -11.98
C TYR A 201 1.12 3.13 -10.80
N VAL A 202 1.63 2.70 -9.64
CA VAL A 202 1.52 3.49 -8.40
C VAL A 202 2.50 4.66 -8.33
N SER A 203 3.55 4.65 -9.15
CA SER A 203 4.54 5.74 -9.22
C SER A 203 4.12 6.92 -10.11
N GLN A 204 3.00 6.81 -10.84
CA GLN A 204 2.53 7.90 -11.69
C GLN A 204 1.93 9.04 -10.86
N LYS A 205 2.48 10.26 -10.97
CA LYS A 205 1.89 11.46 -10.36
C LYS A 205 0.62 11.88 -11.08
N GLU A 206 0.67 11.85 -12.41
CA GLU A 206 -0.43 12.15 -13.30
C GLU A 206 -0.42 11.14 -14.46
N ARG A 207 -1.61 10.81 -14.97
CA ARG A 207 -1.74 9.91 -16.11
C ARG A 207 -2.99 10.24 -16.90
N GLN A 208 -2.84 10.52 -18.18
CA GLN A 208 -3.98 10.62 -19.09
C GLN A 208 -4.50 9.22 -19.42
N ILE A 209 -5.80 9.03 -19.28
CA ILE A 209 -6.55 7.87 -19.76
C ILE A 209 -7.50 8.28 -20.85
N SER A 210 -7.94 7.31 -21.65
CA SER A 210 -8.94 7.50 -22.70
C SER A 210 -10.05 6.47 -22.55
N PHE A 211 -11.28 6.88 -22.84
CA PHE A 211 -12.44 6.00 -22.90
C PHE A 211 -13.40 6.47 -24.02
N ASN A 212 -14.22 5.56 -24.52
CA ASN A 212 -15.17 5.87 -25.60
C ASN A 212 -16.59 5.91 -25.03
N ARG A 213 -17.32 6.94 -25.41
CA ARG A 213 -18.76 7.13 -25.12
C ARG A 213 -19.51 7.32 -26.42
N GLN A 214 -20.33 6.34 -26.79
CA GLN A 214 -21.19 6.42 -28.00
C GLN A 214 -20.40 6.77 -29.29
N GLY A 215 -19.20 6.21 -29.44
CA GLY A 215 -18.32 6.47 -30.58
C GLY A 215 -17.38 7.68 -30.44
N GLN A 216 -17.58 8.52 -29.42
CA GLN A 216 -16.72 9.65 -29.12
C GLN A 216 -15.60 9.26 -28.13
N GLN A 217 -14.34 9.52 -28.48
CA GLN A 217 -13.22 9.37 -27.55
C GLN A 217 -13.15 10.56 -26.61
N LEU A 218 -13.15 10.26 -25.31
CA LEU A 218 -12.97 11.21 -24.21
C LEU A 218 -11.63 10.95 -23.52
N ASN A 219 -10.99 12.01 -23.04
CA ASN A 219 -9.74 11.93 -22.33
C ASN A 219 -9.90 12.52 -20.92
N TYR A 220 -9.23 11.93 -19.94
CA TYR A 220 -9.22 12.44 -18.58
C TYR A 220 -7.82 12.35 -17.97
N MET A 221 -7.39 13.41 -17.28
CA MET A 221 -6.11 13.45 -16.58
C MET A 221 -6.29 12.99 -15.13
N LEU A 222 -5.83 11.79 -14.83
CA LEU A 222 -5.77 11.26 -13.47
C LEU A 222 -4.69 11.98 -12.68
N ARG A 223 -4.95 12.19 -11.38
CA ARG A 223 -3.97 12.72 -10.42
C ARG A 223 -3.83 11.76 -9.24
N ASN A 224 -2.59 11.49 -8.85
CA ASN A 224 -2.34 10.58 -7.75
C ASN A 224 -2.80 11.18 -6.42
N THR A 225 -3.52 10.36 -5.66
CA THR A 225 -4.02 10.75 -4.33
C THR A 225 -2.93 10.76 -3.25
N ASN A 226 -1.74 10.25 -3.53
CA ASN A 226 -0.60 10.29 -2.63
C ASN A 226 0.20 11.58 -2.79
N GLU A 227 -0.06 12.57 -1.94
CA GLU A 227 0.60 13.89 -1.96
C GLU A 227 2.10 13.84 -1.65
N LEU A 228 2.59 12.73 -1.05
CA LEU A 228 4.02 12.54 -0.75
C LEU A 228 4.79 11.92 -1.93
N LEU A 229 4.11 11.55 -3.00
CA LEU A 229 4.74 10.88 -4.15
C LEU A 229 5.82 11.75 -4.80
N GLY A 230 7.02 11.18 -4.94
CA GLY A 230 8.20 11.85 -5.49
C GLY A 230 8.98 12.70 -4.49
N GLN A 231 8.57 12.75 -3.21
CA GLN A 231 9.31 13.41 -2.14
C GLN A 231 10.21 12.37 -1.44
N ASN A 232 11.46 12.73 -1.16
CA ASN A 232 12.40 11.89 -0.38
C ASN A 232 12.50 10.41 -0.84
N GLY A 233 12.41 10.17 -2.14
CA GLY A 233 12.48 8.84 -2.73
C GLY A 233 11.19 8.02 -2.64
N ILE A 234 10.06 8.62 -2.22
CA ILE A 234 8.75 7.96 -2.18
C ILE A 234 8.23 7.77 -3.61
N ASP A 235 8.01 6.51 -4.02
CA ASP A 235 7.55 6.13 -5.37
C ASP A 235 6.26 5.27 -5.36
N GLY A 236 5.54 5.27 -4.28
CA GLY A 236 4.26 4.57 -4.10
C GLY A 236 3.68 4.78 -2.70
N VAL A 237 2.60 4.13 -2.31
CA VAL A 237 1.82 3.10 -2.98
C VAL A 237 0.35 3.53 -3.12
N LYS A 238 -0.36 3.73 -1.99
CA LYS A 238 -1.81 3.93 -2.01
C LYS A 238 -2.31 4.65 -0.77
N THR A 239 -3.32 5.47 -0.97
CA THR A 239 -4.11 6.10 0.10
C THR A 239 -5.41 5.34 0.32
N GLY A 240 -5.94 5.41 1.54
CA GLY A 240 -7.26 4.93 1.89
C GLY A 240 -7.95 5.89 2.86
N ARG A 241 -9.28 6.00 2.77
CA ARG A 241 -10.09 6.76 3.71
C ARG A 241 -11.53 6.26 3.70
N SER A 242 -12.12 6.16 4.87
CA SER A 242 -13.57 6.09 5.08
C SER A 242 -13.88 6.61 6.48
N SER A 243 -15.17 6.80 6.78
CA SER A 243 -15.59 7.20 8.13
C SER A 243 -15.22 6.16 9.20
N ARG A 244 -15.09 4.89 8.82
CA ARG A 244 -14.72 3.79 9.73
C ARG A 244 -13.23 3.50 9.74
N ALA A 245 -12.58 3.61 8.58
CA ALA A 245 -11.15 3.35 8.45
C ALA A 245 -10.27 4.47 9.02
N GLY A 246 -10.80 5.70 9.11
CA GLY A 246 -9.95 6.87 9.31
C GLY A 246 -9.01 7.10 8.14
N ASP A 247 -7.92 7.77 8.35
CA ASP A 247 -6.87 7.96 7.37
C ASP A 247 -5.95 6.75 7.30
N CYS A 248 -5.78 6.17 6.10
CA CYS A 248 -4.89 5.06 5.83
C CYS A 248 -3.91 5.44 4.71
N LEU A 249 -2.68 4.94 4.83
CA LEU A 249 -1.62 5.21 3.86
C LEU A 249 -0.62 4.07 3.83
N ILE A 250 -0.20 3.69 2.62
CA ILE A 250 0.98 2.86 2.44
C ILE A 250 1.96 3.65 1.60
N LEU A 251 3.19 3.76 2.10
CA LEU A 251 4.31 4.38 1.42
C LEU A 251 5.38 3.33 1.12
N TYR A 252 6.04 3.52 0.00
CA TYR A 252 7.25 2.80 -0.39
C TYR A 252 8.27 3.83 -0.87
N ALA A 253 9.49 3.73 -0.38
CA ALA A 253 10.53 4.68 -0.72
C ALA A 253 11.86 3.97 -1.00
N ASN A 254 12.63 4.56 -1.91
CA ASN A 254 13.95 4.08 -2.30
C ASN A 254 15.02 5.09 -1.90
N ARG A 255 16.19 4.58 -1.55
CA ARG A 255 17.45 5.31 -1.49
C ARG A 255 18.51 4.61 -2.36
N GLU A 256 19.59 5.30 -2.66
CA GLU A 256 20.73 4.70 -3.35
C GLU A 256 21.17 3.40 -2.66
N SER A 257 21.46 2.37 -3.45
CA SER A 257 21.94 1.09 -2.93
C SER A 257 23.29 1.28 -2.22
N GLU A 258 23.46 0.57 -1.14
CA GLU A 258 24.75 0.52 -0.45
C GLU A 258 25.63 -0.57 -1.10
N VAL A 259 26.87 -0.22 -1.41
CA VAL A 259 27.87 -1.15 -1.95
C VAL A 259 28.92 -1.41 -0.89
N VAL A 260 29.01 -2.65 -0.43
CA VAL A 260 30.02 -3.10 0.54
C VAL A 260 31.07 -3.91 -0.20
N ARG A 261 32.34 -3.50 -0.07
CA ARG A 261 33.48 -4.14 -0.70
C ARG A 261 34.26 -4.95 0.33
N ASN A 262 34.37 -6.26 0.10
CA ASN A 262 35.22 -7.17 0.87
C ASN A 262 36.27 -7.81 -0.06
N GLY A 263 37.44 -7.22 -0.13
CA GLY A 263 38.48 -7.61 -1.09
C GLY A 263 38.02 -7.37 -2.54
N GLN A 264 37.93 -8.43 -3.34
CA GLN A 264 37.48 -8.37 -4.73
C GLN A 264 35.93 -8.56 -4.87
N MET A 265 35.22 -8.88 -3.78
CA MET A 265 33.77 -9.07 -3.80
C MET A 265 33.07 -7.76 -3.47
N GLU A 266 32.11 -7.40 -4.32
CA GLU A 266 31.17 -6.31 -4.08
C GLU A 266 29.78 -6.89 -3.78
N THR A 267 29.18 -6.49 -2.66
CA THR A 267 27.80 -6.83 -2.33
C THR A 267 26.96 -5.56 -2.39
N VAL A 268 25.92 -5.59 -3.24
CA VAL A 268 24.99 -4.48 -3.41
C VAL A 268 23.74 -4.75 -2.55
N TYR A 269 23.46 -3.83 -1.63
CA TYR A 269 22.25 -3.86 -0.79
C TYR A 269 21.25 -2.81 -1.30
N PRO A 270 20.17 -3.21 -1.99
CA PRO A 270 19.07 -2.30 -2.31
C PRO A 270 18.44 -1.74 -1.03
N ARG A 271 18.15 -0.45 -1.02
CA ARG A 271 17.59 0.23 0.17
C ARG A 271 16.15 0.64 -0.11
N HIS A 272 15.21 -0.20 0.33
CA HIS A 272 13.78 -0.02 0.11
C HIS A 272 13.05 -0.05 1.45
N LEU A 273 12.32 1.01 1.75
CA LEU A 273 11.56 1.13 2.98
C LEU A 273 10.05 1.15 2.69
N MET A 274 9.30 0.43 3.51
CA MET A 274 7.84 0.42 3.46
C MET A 274 7.26 0.89 4.79
N VAL A 275 6.23 1.73 4.71
CA VAL A 275 5.42 2.18 5.84
C VAL A 275 3.96 1.87 5.57
N VAL A 276 3.31 1.16 6.50
CA VAL A 276 1.86 0.96 6.52
C VAL A 276 1.28 1.71 7.70
N LEU A 277 0.32 2.59 7.46
CA LEU A 277 -0.38 3.39 8.46
C LEU A 277 -1.88 3.16 8.33
N LEU A 278 -2.55 2.78 9.43
CA LEU A 278 -3.98 2.51 9.49
C LEU A 278 -4.65 3.29 10.62
N GLY A 279 -5.81 3.87 10.33
CA GLY A 279 -6.63 4.55 11.33
C GLY A 279 -6.01 5.82 11.88
N GLY A 280 -5.25 6.55 11.04
CA GLY A 280 -4.69 7.86 11.37
C GLY A 280 -5.72 8.99 11.28
N THR A 281 -5.28 10.19 11.61
CA THR A 281 -6.05 11.44 11.52
C THR A 281 -5.44 12.43 10.52
N ASN A 282 -4.15 12.27 10.23
CA ASN A 282 -3.38 13.07 9.26
C ASN A 282 -2.39 12.15 8.52
N ARG A 283 -2.89 11.38 7.55
CA ARG A 283 -2.09 10.35 6.87
C ARG A 283 -0.78 10.85 6.27
N PHE A 284 -0.74 12.08 5.75
CA PHE A 284 0.48 12.60 5.12
C PHE A 284 1.50 13.09 6.14
N GLY A 285 1.07 13.83 7.16
CA GLY A 285 1.96 14.25 8.26
C GLY A 285 2.50 13.05 9.06
N GLU A 286 1.62 12.12 9.46
CA GLU A 286 1.99 10.91 10.17
C GLU A 286 2.85 9.99 9.29
N GLY A 287 2.48 9.82 8.01
CA GLY A 287 3.23 8.99 7.05
C GLY A 287 4.64 9.51 6.79
N ALA A 288 4.80 10.83 6.62
CA ALA A 288 6.12 11.45 6.45
C ALA A 288 7.00 11.28 7.71
N ALA A 289 6.43 11.45 8.90
CA ALA A 289 7.13 11.25 10.17
C ALA A 289 7.58 9.77 10.35
N LEU A 290 6.68 8.81 10.05
CA LEU A 290 7.01 7.38 10.09
C LEU A 290 8.07 6.99 9.05
N MET A 291 8.03 7.58 7.84
CA MET A 291 9.05 7.36 6.81
C MET A 291 10.42 7.88 7.26
N GLN A 292 10.47 9.08 7.82
CA GLN A 292 11.71 9.65 8.38
C GLN A 292 12.25 8.78 9.53
N ARG A 293 11.40 8.39 10.46
CA ARG A 293 11.72 7.46 11.55
C ARG A 293 12.24 6.13 11.02
N GLY A 294 11.57 5.61 10.00
CA GLY A 294 11.92 4.34 9.37
C GLY A 294 13.33 4.35 8.78
N TRP A 295 13.73 5.43 8.11
CA TRP A 295 15.09 5.56 7.60
C TRP A 295 16.14 5.64 8.70
N GLN A 296 15.86 6.30 9.82
CA GLN A 296 16.76 6.31 10.98
C GLN A 296 16.96 4.88 11.54
N LEU A 297 15.86 4.12 11.68
CA LEU A 297 15.91 2.73 12.13
C LEU A 297 16.61 1.82 11.12
N TYR A 298 16.38 2.06 9.82
CA TYR A 298 17.06 1.33 8.76
C TYR A 298 18.58 1.53 8.81
N ASP A 299 19.04 2.78 8.96
CA ASP A 299 20.46 3.09 9.02
C ASP A 299 21.12 2.48 10.28
N GLN A 300 20.42 2.47 11.43
CA GLN A 300 20.86 1.77 12.64
C GLN A 300 20.97 0.26 12.43
N TRP A 301 19.96 -0.36 11.83
CA TRP A 301 19.95 -1.80 11.53
C TRP A 301 21.04 -2.17 10.51
N ALA A 302 21.24 -1.36 9.48
CA ALA A 302 22.32 -1.56 8.51
C ALA A 302 23.71 -1.52 9.16
N ALA A 303 23.93 -0.60 10.11
CA ALA A 303 25.18 -0.50 10.87
C ALA A 303 25.49 -1.73 11.74
N THR A 304 24.47 -2.52 12.12
CA THR A 304 24.66 -3.80 12.83
C THR A 304 24.87 -4.99 11.89
N GLY A 305 25.16 -4.75 10.60
CA GLY A 305 25.33 -5.80 9.59
C GLY A 305 24.00 -6.45 9.15
N ARG A 306 22.88 -5.76 9.34
CA ARG A 306 21.53 -6.24 8.98
C ARG A 306 21.14 -7.55 9.64
N MET A 307 21.56 -7.74 10.90
CA MET A 307 21.15 -8.91 11.69
C MET A 307 19.64 -8.93 11.83
N ALA A 308 19.01 -10.01 11.39
CA ALA A 308 17.56 -10.17 11.42
C ALA A 308 17.15 -11.14 12.54
N ASP A 309 16.21 -10.72 13.37
CA ASP A 309 15.47 -11.65 14.24
C ASP A 309 14.41 -12.37 13.37
N PRO A 310 14.46 -13.72 13.25
CA PRO A 310 13.47 -14.46 12.46
C PRO A 310 12.01 -14.22 12.86
N LYS A 311 11.77 -13.81 14.10
CA LYS A 311 10.42 -13.48 14.61
C LYS A 311 9.91 -12.12 14.10
N LYS A 312 10.78 -11.29 13.53
CA LYS A 312 10.48 -9.97 12.98
C LYS A 312 10.48 -9.94 11.46
N ILE A 313 10.21 -11.04 10.79
CA ILE A 313 10.10 -11.12 9.33
C ILE A 313 8.64 -11.35 8.95
N LEU A 314 8.14 -10.57 7.95
CA LEU A 314 6.78 -10.64 7.41
C LEU A 314 6.44 -12.02 6.84
#